data_39b7f0546cbf416c91f75fac889a690e
#
_entry.id   39b7f0546cbf416c91f75fac889a690e
#
_cell.length_a   1.000
_cell.length_b   1.000
_cell.length_c   1.000
_cell.angle_alpha   90.00
_cell.angle_beta   90.00
_cell.angle_gamma   90.00
#
_symmetry.space_group_name_H-M   'P 1'
#
loop_
_entity.id
_entity.type
_entity.pdbx_description
1 polymer ?
#
loop_
_entity_poly.entity_id
_entity_poly.type
_entity_poly.pdbx_seq_one_letter_code
_entity_poly.pdbx_strand_id
1 'polypeptide(L)'
;MCIRDSFYHNDNVTFPMLSSPMIGLARAGVKETQSRYVLMAYDWCHVNFSKHQSKFDKTQMSHDLDVGYELQASLLVDADTGEPIAPAGLNLLTEKGIYQCRSQDIQPKQSHLDSLFDSIQWQEQLGLDKPLAHVVDREADSAKDLRRLGSINWLTRTKKTSTFCHEGQFKTAEVIGRKLNPDIKGVVSIRGREGYLFVGETKVELQRKSEKLSSQAPECRLVMSLVTDEKGNELARWYLLSNVFDVDATEIAMWYCHRWNIESWFKLLKTNGHQLEKWQQTTGELILKRLIVASVATTLVFKLYSDKSEEANEFKGFLVKLSGRLTKRSKPVTHSALLAGLWVFLQMCEVLNTYTTEEINRMKELASSFFAQLV
;
A
#
# COMPACT_ATOMS: atom_id res chain seq x y z
N MET A 1 2.63 -0.84 33.93
CA MET A 1 2.15 -1.35 32.61
C MET A 1 1.26 -0.28 32.03
N CYS A 2 1.54 0.23 30.85
CA CYS A 2 0.72 1.26 30.21
C CYS A 2 -0.60 0.64 29.77
N ILE A 3 -1.74 1.34 29.90
CA ILE A 3 -3.08 0.86 29.46
C ILE A 3 -3.03 0.37 28.00
N ARG A 4 -2.23 1.01 27.16
CA ARG A 4 -2.02 0.63 25.75
C ARG A 4 -1.37 -0.75 25.61
N ASP A 5 -0.41 -1.11 26.46
CA ASP A 5 0.25 -2.41 26.40
C ASP A 5 -0.69 -3.51 26.89
N SER A 6 -1.51 -3.26 27.93
CA SER A 6 -2.50 -4.22 28.40
C SER A 6 -3.57 -4.53 27.34
N PHE A 7 -3.96 -3.56 26.51
CA PHE A 7 -4.91 -3.78 25.42
C PHE A 7 -4.39 -4.81 24.40
N TYR A 8 -3.16 -4.63 23.91
CA TYR A 8 -2.61 -5.57 22.91
C TYR A 8 -2.27 -6.94 23.49
N HIS A 9 -1.98 -7.04 24.79
CA HIS A 9 -1.73 -8.31 25.51
C HIS A 9 -3.02 -9.06 25.91
N ASN A 10 -4.18 -8.46 25.69
CA ASN A 10 -5.45 -9.12 26.00
C ASN A 10 -5.77 -10.16 24.95
N ASP A 11 -5.89 -11.44 25.37
CA ASP A 11 -6.19 -12.57 24.48
C ASP A 11 -7.58 -12.47 23.85
N ASN A 12 -8.51 -11.75 24.46
CA ASN A 12 -9.83 -11.48 23.88
C ASN A 12 -9.79 -10.50 22.72
N VAL A 13 -8.67 -9.75 22.54
CA VAL A 13 -8.47 -8.86 21.40
C VAL A 13 -7.82 -9.65 20.27
N THR A 14 -8.64 -10.17 19.37
CA THR A 14 -8.19 -11.00 18.23
C THR A 14 -7.91 -10.19 16.96
N PHE A 15 -7.13 -10.76 16.04
CA PHE A 15 -6.89 -10.14 14.73
C PHE A 15 -8.18 -9.89 13.94
N PRO A 16 -9.11 -10.87 13.80
CA PRO A 16 -10.37 -10.63 13.09
C PRO A 16 -11.20 -9.52 13.70
N MET A 17 -11.25 -9.39 15.04
CA MET A 17 -11.96 -8.28 15.70
C MET A 17 -11.35 -6.92 15.36
N LEU A 18 -10.02 -6.81 15.40
CA LEU A 18 -9.32 -5.56 15.05
C LEU A 18 -9.43 -5.24 13.57
N SER A 19 -9.47 -6.27 12.70
CA SER A 19 -9.55 -6.10 11.24
C SER A 19 -10.95 -5.76 10.75
N SER A 20 -11.99 -6.10 11.50
CA SER A 20 -13.38 -5.82 11.12
C SER A 20 -13.63 -4.33 10.81
N PRO A 21 -13.22 -3.36 11.65
CA PRO A 21 -13.32 -1.93 11.32
C PRO A 21 -12.49 -1.54 10.09
N MET A 22 -11.28 -2.10 9.92
CA MET A 22 -10.44 -1.84 8.75
C MET A 22 -11.15 -2.26 7.46
N ILE A 23 -11.70 -3.46 7.42
CA ILE A 23 -12.45 -3.97 6.27
C ILE A 23 -13.78 -3.21 6.07
N GLY A 24 -14.44 -2.82 7.15
CA GLY A 24 -15.65 -1.97 7.07
C GLY A 24 -15.37 -0.63 6.38
N LEU A 25 -14.28 0.04 6.75
CA LEU A 25 -13.83 1.28 6.11
C LEU A 25 -13.42 1.05 4.65
N ALA A 26 -12.76 -0.07 4.35
CA ALA A 26 -12.40 -0.44 2.99
C ALA A 26 -13.64 -0.59 2.09
N ARG A 27 -14.67 -1.32 2.56
CA ARG A 27 -15.95 -1.46 1.85
C ARG A 27 -16.65 -0.11 1.64
N ALA A 28 -16.69 0.73 2.68
CA ALA A 28 -17.29 2.06 2.58
C ALA A 28 -16.55 2.93 1.55
N GLY A 29 -15.22 2.95 1.58
CA GLY A 29 -14.41 3.71 0.63
C GLY A 29 -14.57 3.23 -0.81
N VAL A 30 -14.64 1.91 -1.04
CA VAL A 30 -14.92 1.35 -2.38
C VAL A 30 -16.30 1.74 -2.90
N LYS A 31 -17.29 1.81 -2.02
CA LYS A 31 -18.64 2.25 -2.40
C LYS A 31 -18.71 3.73 -2.77
N GLU A 32 -17.90 4.57 -2.14
CA GLU A 32 -17.86 6.01 -2.37
C GLU A 32 -17.14 6.40 -3.70
N THR A 33 -16.19 5.57 -4.20
CA THR A 33 -15.47 5.87 -5.44
C THR A 33 -16.39 5.82 -6.67
N GLN A 34 -16.12 6.64 -7.68
CA GLN A 34 -16.83 6.64 -8.96
C GLN A 34 -16.18 5.71 -10.00
N SER A 35 -14.95 5.28 -9.77
CA SER A 35 -14.20 4.41 -10.69
C SER A 35 -14.93 3.09 -10.93
N ARG A 36 -14.85 2.59 -12.15
CA ARG A 36 -15.43 1.29 -12.54
C ARG A 36 -14.72 0.13 -11.85
N TYR A 37 -13.39 0.20 -11.73
CA TYR A 37 -12.52 -0.75 -11.05
C TYR A 37 -11.93 -0.15 -9.79
N VAL A 38 -11.53 -1.03 -8.87
CA VAL A 38 -10.66 -0.68 -7.76
C VAL A 38 -9.41 -1.54 -7.83
N LEU A 39 -8.26 -0.92 -7.64
CA LEU A 39 -6.99 -1.64 -7.65
C LEU A 39 -6.69 -2.19 -6.26
N MET A 40 -6.25 -3.43 -6.20
CA MET A 40 -5.65 -4.02 -5.01
C MET A 40 -4.14 -4.12 -5.23
N ALA A 41 -3.40 -3.13 -4.74
CA ALA A 41 -1.95 -3.10 -4.85
C ALA A 41 -1.31 -3.96 -3.77
N TYR A 42 -0.33 -4.81 -4.15
CA TYR A 42 0.44 -5.66 -3.25
C TYR A 42 1.89 -5.26 -3.22
N ASP A 43 2.47 -5.32 -2.04
CA ASP A 43 3.90 -5.19 -1.86
C ASP A 43 4.31 -5.74 -0.49
N TRP A 44 5.61 -5.93 -0.26
CA TRP A 44 6.17 -6.27 1.03
C TRP A 44 7.35 -5.39 1.37
N CYS A 45 7.57 -5.22 2.66
CA CYS A 45 8.69 -4.46 3.13
C CYS A 45 9.27 -5.08 4.40
N HIS A 46 10.59 -4.99 4.54
CA HIS A 46 11.26 -5.34 5.77
C HIS A 46 11.03 -4.27 6.84
N VAL A 47 10.73 -4.69 8.06
CA VAL A 47 10.61 -3.84 9.24
C VAL A 47 11.76 -4.19 10.16
N ASN A 48 12.79 -3.34 10.19
CA ASN A 48 14.05 -3.64 10.87
C ASN A 48 13.97 -3.34 12.37
N PHE A 49 14.27 -4.36 13.16
CA PHE A 49 14.35 -4.31 14.61
C PHE A 49 15.68 -4.88 15.15
N SER A 50 16.76 -4.82 14.38
CA SER A 50 18.08 -5.33 14.78
C SER A 50 18.56 -4.78 16.14
N LYS A 51 18.24 -3.51 16.43
CA LYS A 51 18.63 -2.84 17.69
C LYS A 51 17.68 -3.14 18.86
N HIS A 52 16.56 -3.83 18.67
CA HIS A 52 15.59 -4.13 19.71
C HIS A 52 15.81 -5.53 20.28
N GLN A 53 16.44 -5.62 21.45
CA GLN A 53 16.73 -6.89 22.11
C GLN A 53 15.51 -7.55 22.75
N SER A 54 14.46 -6.78 23.05
CA SER A 54 13.24 -7.25 23.70
C SER A 54 12.25 -7.99 22.81
N LYS A 55 12.54 -8.15 21.51
CA LYS A 55 11.66 -8.87 20.57
C LYS A 55 12.13 -10.32 20.41
N PHE A 56 11.21 -11.28 20.62
CA PHE A 56 11.55 -12.69 20.79
C PHE A 56 11.45 -13.54 19.53
N ASP A 57 10.69 -13.08 18.53
CA ASP A 57 10.30 -13.86 17.33
C ASP A 57 10.71 -13.18 16.03
N LYS A 58 11.77 -12.38 16.09
CA LYS A 58 12.38 -11.77 14.89
C LYS A 58 12.96 -12.85 13.97
N THR A 59 12.91 -12.59 12.67
CA THR A 59 13.56 -13.44 11.66
C THR A 59 14.70 -12.68 10.98
N GLN A 60 15.71 -13.45 10.55
CA GLN A 60 16.75 -12.96 9.64
C GLN A 60 16.14 -12.78 8.25
N MET A 61 16.36 -11.64 7.63
CA MET A 61 15.84 -11.34 6.29
C MET A 61 16.97 -11.37 5.25
N SER A 62 17.31 -10.25 4.62
CA SER A 62 18.19 -10.24 3.46
C SER A 62 19.70 -10.30 3.79
N HIS A 63 20.14 -9.74 4.90
CA HIS A 63 21.52 -9.71 5.33
C HIS A 63 21.65 -9.61 6.87
N ASP A 64 22.82 -9.84 7.42
CA ASP A 64 23.07 -10.00 8.87
C ASP A 64 22.51 -8.88 9.77
N LEU A 65 22.48 -7.65 9.28
CA LEU A 65 21.91 -6.51 10.00
C LEU A 65 20.41 -6.29 9.74
N ASP A 66 19.81 -7.08 8.87
CA ASP A 66 18.41 -6.99 8.50
C ASP A 66 17.60 -8.04 9.29
N VAL A 67 17.44 -7.78 10.59
CA VAL A 67 16.74 -8.66 11.54
C VAL A 67 15.46 -7.97 12.01
N GLY A 68 14.34 -8.64 11.88
CA GLY A 68 13.04 -8.08 12.27
C GLY A 68 11.88 -8.90 11.76
N TYR A 69 10.99 -8.25 11.04
CA TYR A 69 9.80 -8.86 10.45
C TYR A 69 9.65 -8.44 8.99
N GLU A 70 9.02 -9.29 8.19
CA GLU A 70 8.60 -8.90 6.85
C GLU A 70 7.09 -8.66 6.88
N LEU A 71 6.69 -7.47 6.46
CA LEU A 71 5.30 -7.07 6.30
C LEU A 71 4.90 -7.21 4.85
N GLN A 72 4.00 -8.13 4.55
CA GLN A 72 3.26 -8.20 3.30
C GLN A 72 1.92 -7.51 3.49
N ALA A 73 1.57 -6.61 2.58
CA ALA A 73 0.37 -5.82 2.71
C ALA A 73 -0.34 -5.63 1.38
N SER A 74 -1.63 -5.30 1.48
CA SER A 74 -2.45 -4.89 0.35
C SER A 74 -3.14 -3.56 0.63
N LEU A 75 -3.20 -2.72 -0.40
CA LEU A 75 -3.78 -1.38 -0.36
C LEU A 75 -4.80 -1.24 -1.49
N LEU A 76 -6.03 -0.88 -1.14
CA LEU A 76 -7.04 -0.46 -2.10
C LEU A 76 -6.72 0.95 -2.59
N VAL A 77 -6.77 1.11 -3.92
CA VAL A 77 -6.48 2.36 -4.62
C VAL A 77 -7.57 2.58 -5.66
N ASP A 78 -8.04 3.81 -5.77
CA ASP A 78 -8.97 4.23 -6.81
C ASP A 78 -8.30 4.10 -8.19
N ALA A 79 -8.95 3.43 -9.14
CA ALA A 79 -8.34 3.09 -10.42
C ALA A 79 -8.15 4.31 -11.34
N ASP A 80 -9.02 5.32 -11.25
CA ASP A 80 -8.99 6.49 -12.12
C ASP A 80 -8.07 7.57 -11.55
N THR A 81 -8.16 7.84 -10.25
CA THR A 81 -7.43 8.94 -9.60
C THR A 81 -6.09 8.52 -9.02
N GLY A 82 -5.91 7.24 -8.71
CA GLY A 82 -4.77 6.72 -7.97
C GLY A 82 -4.78 7.08 -6.49
N GLU A 83 -5.84 7.69 -5.95
CA GLU A 83 -5.91 8.01 -4.53
C GLU A 83 -6.05 6.74 -3.69
N PRO A 84 -5.28 6.57 -2.61
CA PRO A 84 -5.39 5.41 -1.73
C PRO A 84 -6.70 5.45 -0.96
N ILE A 85 -7.43 4.33 -0.96
CA ILE A 85 -8.72 4.19 -0.28
C ILE A 85 -8.51 3.66 1.13
N ALA A 86 -7.96 2.46 1.27
CA ALA A 86 -7.75 1.80 2.55
C ALA A 86 -6.78 0.61 2.45
N PRO A 87 -5.99 0.31 3.50
CA PRO A 87 -5.38 -1.01 3.64
C PRO A 87 -6.46 -2.10 3.76
N ALA A 88 -6.24 -3.24 3.09
CA ALA A 88 -7.20 -4.32 3.03
C ALA A 88 -6.65 -5.69 3.44
N GLY A 89 -5.35 -5.79 3.70
CA GLY A 89 -4.73 -7.03 4.17
C GLY A 89 -3.34 -6.79 4.73
N LEU A 90 -3.01 -7.53 5.80
CA LEU A 90 -1.73 -7.48 6.48
C LEU A 90 -1.31 -8.90 6.86
N ASN A 91 -0.14 -9.32 6.41
CA ASN A 91 0.53 -10.53 6.87
C ASN A 91 1.91 -10.14 7.42
N LEU A 92 2.30 -10.71 8.55
CA LEU A 92 3.58 -10.44 9.19
C LEU A 92 4.37 -11.74 9.35
N LEU A 93 5.45 -11.88 8.60
CA LEU A 93 6.36 -13.02 8.70
C LEU A 93 7.27 -12.84 9.90
N THR A 94 7.32 -13.85 10.75
CA THR A 94 8.14 -13.94 11.97
C THR A 94 8.96 -15.23 11.97
N GLU A 95 9.78 -15.45 12.98
CA GLU A 95 10.46 -16.73 13.20
C GLU A 95 9.46 -17.88 13.41
N LYS A 96 8.33 -17.62 14.07
CA LYS A 96 7.31 -18.64 14.38
C LYS A 96 6.40 -19.01 13.22
N GLY A 97 6.32 -18.17 12.18
CA GLY A 97 5.40 -18.33 11.06
C GLY A 97 4.80 -16.99 10.63
N ILE A 98 3.67 -17.03 9.95
CA ILE A 98 3.00 -15.87 9.40
C ILE A 98 1.75 -15.56 10.22
N TYR A 99 1.73 -14.41 10.87
CA TYR A 99 0.51 -13.84 11.44
C TYR A 99 -0.27 -13.12 10.34
N GLN A 100 -1.58 -13.33 10.29
CA GLN A 100 -2.48 -12.74 9.30
C GLN A 100 -3.59 -11.96 9.98
N CYS A 101 -3.93 -10.78 9.47
CA CYS A 101 -5.00 -9.95 10.04
C CYS A 101 -6.39 -10.62 10.00
N ARG A 102 -6.55 -11.66 9.18
CA ARG A 102 -7.81 -12.40 8.95
C ARG A 102 -8.03 -13.62 9.86
N SER A 103 -7.00 -14.10 10.53
CA SER A 103 -7.05 -15.31 11.36
C SER A 103 -6.19 -15.15 12.60
N GLN A 104 -6.64 -15.71 13.72
CA GLN A 104 -5.84 -15.76 14.94
C GLN A 104 -4.76 -16.85 14.87
N ASP A 105 -4.94 -17.84 14.01
CA ASP A 105 -4.01 -18.95 13.87
C ASP A 105 -2.76 -18.54 13.09
N ILE A 106 -1.58 -18.89 13.61
CA ILE A 106 -0.31 -18.70 12.93
C ILE A 106 -0.24 -19.67 11.76
N GLN A 107 0.03 -19.15 10.57
CA GLN A 107 0.23 -19.99 9.39
C GLN A 107 1.69 -20.42 9.28
N PRO A 108 1.97 -21.64 8.76
CA PRO A 108 3.33 -22.06 8.44
C PRO A 108 4.03 -21.05 7.51
N LYS A 109 5.34 -20.98 7.61
CA LYS A 109 6.13 -20.21 6.64
C LYS A 109 5.94 -20.79 5.24
N GLN A 110 5.70 -19.92 4.28
CA GLN A 110 5.51 -20.27 2.88
C GLN A 110 6.24 -19.25 1.98
N SER A 111 6.27 -19.50 0.68
CA SER A 111 6.86 -18.54 -0.25
C SER A 111 6.04 -17.24 -0.29
N HIS A 112 6.68 -16.14 -0.65
CA HIS A 112 6.00 -14.85 -0.86
C HIS A 112 4.81 -14.97 -1.81
N LEU A 113 4.98 -15.72 -2.90
CA LEU A 113 3.93 -15.89 -3.90
C LEU A 113 2.76 -16.72 -3.38
N ASP A 114 3.00 -17.77 -2.58
CA ASP A 114 1.90 -18.54 -2.00
C ASP A 114 1.11 -17.68 -1.01
N SER A 115 1.78 -16.92 -0.15
CA SER A 115 1.15 -15.95 0.76
C SER A 115 0.36 -14.87 0.01
N LEU A 116 0.89 -14.41 -1.14
CA LEU A 116 0.20 -13.46 -2.01
C LEU A 116 -1.07 -14.06 -2.61
N PHE A 117 -1.01 -15.27 -3.17
CA PHE A 117 -2.18 -15.91 -3.78
C PHE A 117 -3.26 -16.22 -2.74
N ASP A 118 -2.89 -16.67 -1.55
CA ASP A 118 -3.83 -16.85 -0.43
C ASP A 118 -4.51 -15.51 -0.04
N SER A 119 -3.77 -14.42 -0.08
CA SER A 119 -4.30 -13.09 0.18
C SER A 119 -5.27 -12.63 -0.91
N ILE A 120 -4.94 -12.85 -2.19
CA ILE A 120 -5.81 -12.55 -3.34
C ILE A 120 -7.13 -13.31 -3.23
N GLN A 121 -7.08 -14.63 -2.99
CA GLN A 121 -8.29 -15.46 -2.87
C GLN A 121 -9.18 -15.01 -1.71
N TRP A 122 -8.59 -14.63 -0.59
CA TRP A 122 -9.37 -14.10 0.53
C TRP A 122 -9.99 -12.74 0.20
N GLN A 123 -9.27 -11.87 -0.48
CA GLN A 123 -9.74 -10.52 -0.78
C GLN A 123 -10.87 -10.50 -1.82
N GLU A 124 -10.89 -11.45 -2.73
CA GLU A 124 -12.05 -11.69 -3.62
C GLU A 124 -13.33 -12.01 -2.84
N GLN A 125 -13.20 -12.53 -1.61
CA GLN A 125 -14.33 -12.87 -0.74
C GLN A 125 -14.76 -11.70 0.18
N LEU A 126 -14.10 -10.54 0.11
CA LEU A 126 -14.44 -9.40 0.97
C LEU A 126 -15.80 -8.78 0.65
N GLY A 127 -16.45 -9.13 -0.45
CA GLY A 127 -17.76 -8.60 -0.85
C GLY A 127 -17.69 -7.08 -1.11
N LEU A 128 -16.69 -6.67 -1.89
CA LEU A 128 -16.57 -5.29 -2.35
C LEU A 128 -17.54 -5.05 -3.52
N ASP A 129 -18.19 -3.90 -3.54
CA ASP A 129 -19.25 -3.57 -4.51
C ASP A 129 -18.72 -3.34 -5.94
N LYS A 130 -17.40 -3.39 -6.15
CA LYS A 130 -16.76 -3.14 -7.45
C LYS A 130 -15.79 -4.23 -7.82
N PRO A 131 -15.58 -4.47 -9.14
CA PRO A 131 -14.56 -5.39 -9.60
C PRO A 131 -13.16 -4.98 -9.10
N LEU A 132 -12.41 -5.94 -8.58
CA LEU A 132 -11.00 -5.74 -8.25
C LEU A 132 -10.11 -6.01 -9.45
N ALA A 133 -9.02 -5.26 -9.55
CA ALA A 133 -7.87 -5.61 -10.36
C ALA A 133 -6.64 -5.72 -9.43
N HIS A 134 -6.09 -6.92 -9.30
CA HIS A 134 -4.96 -7.21 -8.44
C HIS A 134 -3.65 -6.79 -9.12
N VAL A 135 -2.98 -5.76 -8.58
CA VAL A 135 -1.76 -5.21 -9.15
C VAL A 135 -0.55 -5.71 -8.38
N VAL A 136 0.26 -6.51 -9.04
CA VAL A 136 1.40 -7.23 -8.45
C VAL A 136 2.71 -6.82 -9.12
N ASP A 137 3.82 -6.81 -8.41
CA ASP A 137 5.13 -6.57 -9.03
C ASP A 137 5.63 -7.83 -9.74
N ARG A 138 6.73 -7.66 -10.47
CA ARG A 138 7.37 -8.63 -11.39
C ARG A 138 7.76 -9.99 -10.78
N GLU A 139 7.61 -10.19 -9.48
CA GLU A 139 7.88 -11.50 -8.87
C GLU A 139 6.84 -12.55 -9.26
N ALA A 140 5.59 -12.12 -9.54
CA ALA A 140 4.50 -12.99 -9.96
C ALA A 140 4.37 -13.10 -11.50
N ASP A 141 5.41 -12.77 -12.29
CA ASP A 141 5.35 -12.71 -13.76
C ASP A 141 5.46 -14.08 -14.47
N SER A 142 5.50 -15.19 -13.72
CA SER A 142 5.60 -16.50 -14.34
C SER A 142 4.24 -16.97 -14.86
N ALA A 143 4.22 -17.59 -16.06
CA ALA A 143 3.00 -18.15 -16.63
C ALA A 143 2.30 -19.17 -15.70
N LYS A 144 3.07 -19.93 -14.91
CA LYS A 144 2.53 -20.87 -13.92
C LYS A 144 1.76 -20.13 -12.83
N ASP A 145 2.32 -19.05 -12.31
CA ASP A 145 1.74 -18.29 -11.22
C ASP A 145 0.50 -17.51 -11.69
N LEU A 146 0.58 -16.84 -12.85
CA LEU A 146 -0.55 -16.11 -13.41
C LEU A 146 -1.75 -17.02 -13.74
N ARG A 147 -1.51 -18.27 -14.16
CA ARG A 147 -2.59 -19.26 -14.36
C ARG A 147 -3.33 -19.64 -13.07
N ARG A 148 -2.67 -19.54 -11.90
CA ARG A 148 -3.33 -19.79 -10.60
C ARG A 148 -4.44 -18.79 -10.30
N LEU A 149 -4.37 -17.59 -10.89
CA LEU A 149 -5.39 -16.55 -10.71
C LEU A 149 -6.67 -16.83 -11.50
N GLY A 150 -6.60 -17.66 -12.56
CA GLY A 150 -7.78 -18.04 -13.35
C GLY A 150 -8.50 -16.83 -13.93
N SER A 151 -9.78 -16.64 -13.56
CA SER A 151 -10.64 -15.54 -14.03
C SER A 151 -10.54 -14.27 -13.16
N ILE A 152 -9.78 -14.28 -12.07
CA ILE A 152 -9.53 -13.09 -11.26
C ILE A 152 -8.81 -12.05 -12.12
N ASN A 153 -9.21 -10.78 -12.05
CA ASN A 153 -8.56 -9.71 -12.81
C ASN A 153 -7.19 -9.37 -12.18
N TRP A 154 -6.15 -9.37 -13.00
CA TRP A 154 -4.80 -9.07 -12.54
C TRP A 154 -4.03 -8.21 -13.54
N LEU A 155 -3.05 -7.49 -12.97
CA LEU A 155 -2.05 -6.71 -13.67
C LEU A 155 -0.69 -6.98 -13.02
N THR A 156 0.31 -7.36 -13.81
CA THR A 156 1.68 -7.53 -13.32
C THR A 156 2.70 -6.89 -14.25
N ARG A 157 3.81 -6.44 -13.68
CA ARG A 157 4.98 -6.08 -14.48
C ARG A 157 5.77 -7.33 -14.81
N THR A 158 6.20 -7.49 -16.05
CA THR A 158 7.06 -8.58 -16.46
C THR A 158 8.49 -8.11 -16.76
N LYS A 159 9.44 -9.04 -16.67
CA LYS A 159 10.84 -8.78 -17.07
C LYS A 159 10.89 -8.62 -18.59
N LYS A 160 11.74 -7.72 -19.08
CA LYS A 160 11.95 -7.55 -20.53
C LYS A 160 12.39 -8.83 -21.25
N THR A 161 13.01 -9.76 -20.51
CA THR A 161 13.48 -11.06 -21.01
C THR A 161 12.44 -12.18 -20.90
N SER A 162 11.30 -11.95 -20.24
CA SER A 162 10.22 -12.94 -20.15
C SER A 162 9.67 -13.23 -21.54
N THR A 163 9.42 -14.52 -21.82
CA THR A 163 9.06 -15.00 -23.14
C THR A 163 7.60 -15.40 -23.21
N PHE A 164 6.91 -14.95 -24.26
CA PHE A 164 5.49 -15.21 -24.54
C PHE A 164 5.31 -15.74 -25.95
N CYS A 165 4.24 -16.50 -26.18
CA CYS A 165 3.81 -16.83 -27.52
C CYS A 165 3.06 -15.63 -28.12
N HIS A 166 3.56 -15.11 -29.23
CA HIS A 166 3.00 -13.98 -29.96
C HIS A 166 3.02 -14.32 -31.46
N GLU A 167 1.85 -14.32 -32.08
CA GLU A 167 1.70 -14.72 -33.51
C GLU A 167 2.32 -16.09 -33.81
N GLY A 168 2.10 -17.07 -32.94
CA GLY A 168 2.63 -18.43 -33.08
C GLY A 168 4.15 -18.57 -32.86
N GLN A 169 4.83 -17.53 -32.42
CA GLN A 169 6.27 -17.51 -32.17
C GLN A 169 6.61 -17.10 -30.74
N PHE A 170 7.59 -17.75 -30.13
CA PHE A 170 8.10 -17.35 -28.82
C PHE A 170 9.05 -16.17 -28.96
N LYS A 171 8.67 -15.04 -28.39
CA LYS A 171 9.42 -13.78 -28.39
C LYS A 171 9.50 -13.21 -26.97
N THR A 172 10.57 -12.50 -26.64
CA THR A 172 10.66 -11.79 -25.36
C THR A 172 9.76 -10.55 -25.35
N ALA A 173 9.34 -10.13 -24.16
CA ALA A 173 8.56 -8.89 -23.99
C ALA A 173 9.23 -7.68 -24.66
N GLU A 174 10.56 -7.59 -24.58
CA GLU A 174 11.33 -6.53 -25.24
C GLU A 174 11.23 -6.59 -26.77
N VAL A 175 11.36 -7.78 -27.36
CA VAL A 175 11.26 -7.96 -28.83
C VAL A 175 9.87 -7.64 -29.33
N ILE A 176 8.83 -8.05 -28.60
CA ILE A 176 7.44 -7.72 -28.92
C ILE A 176 7.23 -6.21 -28.79
N GLY A 177 7.60 -5.62 -27.65
CA GLY A 177 7.38 -4.20 -27.38
C GLY A 177 8.11 -3.25 -28.34
N ARG A 178 9.30 -3.61 -28.85
CA ARG A 178 10.02 -2.82 -29.87
C ARG A 178 9.28 -2.73 -31.21
N LYS A 179 8.37 -3.67 -31.49
CA LYS A 179 7.56 -3.67 -32.71
C LYS A 179 6.25 -2.91 -32.58
N LEU A 180 5.87 -2.59 -31.34
CA LEU A 180 4.70 -1.74 -31.09
C LEU A 180 5.04 -0.30 -31.46
N ASN A 181 4.10 0.37 -32.11
CA ASN A 181 4.16 1.82 -32.37
C ASN A 181 3.39 2.53 -31.26
N PRO A 182 4.04 2.94 -30.17
CA PRO A 182 3.34 3.56 -29.05
C PRO A 182 2.95 4.97 -29.40
N ASP A 183 1.70 5.32 -29.10
CA ASP A 183 1.21 6.70 -29.23
C ASP A 183 1.39 7.46 -27.90
N ILE A 184 1.57 8.78 -28.00
CA ILE A 184 1.54 9.66 -26.84
C ILE A 184 0.13 9.69 -26.25
N LYS A 185 -0.01 9.45 -24.96
CA LYS A 185 -1.29 9.37 -24.24
C LYS A 185 -1.47 10.48 -23.20
N GLY A 186 -0.42 11.19 -22.83
CA GLY A 186 -0.50 12.27 -21.87
C GLY A 186 0.80 12.55 -21.15
N VAL A 187 0.69 13.30 -20.05
CA VAL A 187 1.80 13.64 -19.15
C VAL A 187 1.57 12.94 -17.82
N VAL A 188 2.62 12.31 -17.29
CA VAL A 188 2.59 11.61 -16.01
C VAL A 188 3.75 12.06 -15.13
N SER A 189 3.57 11.98 -13.82
CA SER A 189 4.66 12.28 -12.88
C SER A 189 5.26 10.97 -12.35
N ILE A 190 6.54 10.75 -12.58
CA ILE A 190 7.30 9.62 -12.07
C ILE A 190 8.41 10.11 -11.15
N ARG A 191 8.37 9.69 -9.88
CA ARG A 191 9.35 10.10 -8.86
C ARG A 191 9.53 11.62 -8.76
N GLY A 192 8.43 12.37 -8.94
CA GLY A 192 8.43 13.84 -8.89
C GLY A 192 9.01 14.51 -10.14
N ARG A 193 9.16 13.78 -11.26
CA ARG A 193 9.53 14.32 -12.59
C ARG A 193 8.36 14.11 -13.54
N GLU A 194 7.97 15.17 -14.23
CA GLU A 194 6.99 15.10 -15.32
C GLU A 194 7.63 14.46 -16.56
N GLY A 195 6.84 13.69 -17.30
CA GLY A 195 7.25 13.05 -18.53
C GLY A 195 6.07 12.70 -19.40
N TYR A 196 6.33 12.50 -20.69
CA TYR A 196 5.34 12.09 -21.69
C TYR A 196 5.17 10.58 -21.67
N LEU A 197 3.93 10.13 -21.51
CA LEU A 197 3.55 8.72 -21.51
C LEU A 197 3.21 8.26 -22.93
N PHE A 198 3.89 7.21 -23.38
CA PHE A 198 3.63 6.49 -24.61
C PHE A 198 3.17 5.09 -24.29
N VAL A 199 2.11 4.61 -24.94
CA VAL A 199 1.53 3.30 -24.69
C VAL A 199 1.29 2.57 -26.00
N GLY A 200 1.68 1.31 -26.06
CA GLY A 200 1.37 0.38 -27.14
C GLY A 200 1.01 -0.99 -26.56
N GLU A 201 0.12 -1.72 -27.23
CA GLU A 201 -0.31 -3.03 -26.75
C GLU A 201 -0.45 -4.07 -27.86
N THR A 202 -0.42 -5.34 -27.43
CA THR A 202 -0.76 -6.48 -28.27
C THR A 202 -1.24 -7.65 -27.41
N LYS A 203 -1.90 -8.63 -28.02
CA LYS A 203 -2.25 -9.88 -27.36
C LYS A 203 -1.10 -10.86 -27.36
N VAL A 204 -0.94 -11.61 -26.27
CA VAL A 204 0.03 -12.68 -26.12
C VAL A 204 -0.61 -13.86 -25.37
N GLU A 205 -0.02 -15.04 -25.53
CA GLU A 205 -0.46 -16.23 -24.81
C GLU A 205 0.52 -16.56 -23.68
N LEU A 206 -0.03 -16.91 -22.50
CA LEU A 206 0.74 -17.36 -21.31
C LEU A 206 1.21 -18.81 -21.51
N GLN A 207 2.09 -19.05 -22.48
CA GLN A 207 2.66 -20.34 -22.77
C GLN A 207 4.18 -20.32 -22.57
N ARG A 208 4.76 -21.37 -21.96
CA ARG A 208 6.19 -21.60 -21.91
C ARG A 208 6.60 -22.52 -23.05
N LYS A 209 7.74 -22.23 -23.68
CA LYS A 209 8.32 -23.06 -24.75
C LYS A 209 8.54 -24.54 -24.33
N SER A 210 8.80 -24.77 -23.05
CA SER A 210 9.07 -26.09 -22.47
C SER A 210 7.81 -26.87 -22.02
N GLU A 211 6.62 -26.24 -22.07
CA GLU A 211 5.39 -26.87 -21.58
C GLU A 211 4.62 -27.54 -22.69
N LYS A 212 4.42 -28.86 -22.57
CA LYS A 212 3.38 -29.59 -23.32
C LYS A 212 2.04 -29.33 -22.64
N LEU A 213 1.32 -28.29 -23.04
CA LEU A 213 0.00 -27.99 -22.51
C LEU A 213 -1.05 -28.83 -23.21
N SER A 214 -1.88 -29.52 -22.40
CA SER A 214 -3.09 -30.23 -22.87
C SER A 214 -4.27 -29.29 -23.10
N SER A 215 -4.20 -28.04 -22.64
CA SER A 215 -5.24 -27.02 -22.76
C SER A 215 -4.71 -25.81 -23.51
N GLN A 216 -5.64 -25.08 -24.16
CA GLN A 216 -5.33 -23.80 -24.81
C GLN A 216 -4.75 -22.83 -23.80
N ALA A 217 -3.62 -22.21 -24.15
CA ALA A 217 -2.94 -21.24 -23.27
C ALA A 217 -3.85 -20.00 -23.07
N PRO A 218 -3.98 -19.50 -21.84
CA PRO A 218 -4.75 -18.28 -21.58
C PRO A 218 -4.19 -17.10 -22.37
N GLU A 219 -5.07 -16.37 -23.06
CA GLU A 219 -4.75 -15.10 -23.71
C GLU A 219 -4.66 -14.00 -22.66
N CYS A 220 -3.68 -13.13 -22.80
CA CYS A 220 -3.58 -11.89 -22.03
C CYS A 220 -3.06 -10.78 -22.95
N ARG A 221 -3.08 -9.56 -22.47
CA ARG A 221 -2.52 -8.41 -23.17
C ARG A 221 -1.16 -8.05 -22.61
N LEU A 222 -0.21 -7.76 -23.50
CA LEU A 222 1.07 -7.17 -23.20
C LEU A 222 0.98 -5.67 -23.53
N VAL A 223 1.07 -4.84 -22.51
CA VAL A 223 1.10 -3.37 -22.64
C VAL A 223 2.52 -2.88 -22.41
N MET A 224 3.09 -2.20 -23.38
CA MET A 224 4.36 -1.49 -23.26
C MET A 224 4.09 -0.04 -22.90
N SER A 225 4.60 0.40 -21.75
CA SER A 225 4.54 1.76 -21.27
C SER A 225 5.93 2.37 -21.27
N LEU A 226 6.11 3.48 -21.96
CA LEU A 226 7.35 4.25 -22.04
C LEU A 226 7.09 5.67 -21.56
N VAL A 227 7.91 6.18 -20.65
CA VAL A 227 7.88 7.57 -20.23
C VAL A 227 9.19 8.23 -20.59
N THR A 228 9.13 9.37 -21.27
CA THR A 228 10.29 10.17 -21.66
C THR A 228 10.22 11.56 -21.09
N ASP A 229 11.37 12.20 -20.93
CA ASP A 229 11.43 13.64 -20.66
C ASP A 229 11.12 14.47 -21.95
N GLU A 230 11.11 15.80 -21.81
CA GLU A 230 10.90 16.72 -22.94
C GLU A 230 11.94 16.59 -24.06
N LYS A 231 13.11 16.03 -23.76
CA LYS A 231 14.20 15.80 -24.71
C LYS A 231 14.15 14.42 -25.37
N GLY A 232 13.12 13.60 -25.02
CA GLY A 232 12.97 12.24 -25.51
C GLY A 232 13.85 11.21 -24.78
N ASN A 233 14.53 11.56 -23.67
CA ASN A 233 15.28 10.58 -22.89
C ASN A 233 14.30 9.70 -22.09
N GLU A 234 14.57 8.39 -22.07
CA GLU A 234 13.77 7.43 -21.34
C GLU A 234 13.91 7.64 -19.81
N LEU A 235 12.78 7.92 -19.16
CA LEU A 235 12.66 7.98 -17.69
C LEU A 235 12.25 6.64 -17.10
N ALA A 236 11.36 5.93 -17.78
CA ALA A 236 10.90 4.60 -17.38
C ALA A 236 10.35 3.82 -18.58
N ARG A 237 10.52 2.49 -18.54
CA ARG A 237 9.89 1.56 -19.48
C ARG A 237 9.40 0.33 -18.73
N TRP A 238 8.13 0.02 -18.92
CA TRP A 238 7.51 -1.15 -18.33
C TRP A 238 6.87 -2.03 -19.40
N TYR A 239 6.95 -3.33 -19.18
CA TYR A 239 6.19 -4.33 -19.89
C TYR A 239 5.19 -4.89 -18.89
N LEU A 240 3.92 -4.70 -19.16
CA LEU A 240 2.82 -5.03 -18.28
C LEU A 240 1.99 -6.13 -18.91
N LEU A 241 1.61 -7.12 -18.10
CA LEU A 241 0.69 -8.18 -18.51
C LEU A 241 -0.61 -8.03 -17.73
N SER A 242 -1.73 -8.21 -18.40
CA SER A 242 -3.05 -8.20 -17.77
C SER A 242 -4.03 -9.10 -18.52
N ASN A 243 -5.00 -9.66 -17.79
CA ASN A 243 -6.16 -10.35 -18.37
C ASN A 243 -7.41 -9.45 -18.43
N VAL A 244 -7.29 -8.17 -18.08
CA VAL A 244 -8.39 -7.19 -18.16
C VAL A 244 -8.41 -6.59 -19.57
N PHE A 245 -9.48 -6.86 -20.36
CA PHE A 245 -9.58 -6.44 -21.77
C PHE A 245 -10.59 -5.33 -22.03
N ASP A 246 -11.40 -4.97 -21.06
CA ASP A 246 -12.52 -4.04 -21.18
C ASP A 246 -12.19 -2.60 -20.72
N VAL A 247 -10.89 -2.32 -20.57
CA VAL A 247 -10.30 -0.99 -20.35
C VAL A 247 -9.22 -0.73 -21.39
N ASP A 248 -8.86 0.53 -21.63
CA ASP A 248 -7.81 0.81 -22.60
C ASP A 248 -6.39 0.56 -22.06
N ALA A 249 -5.40 0.56 -22.95
CA ALA A 249 -4.01 0.29 -22.57
C ALA A 249 -3.41 1.40 -21.68
N THR A 250 -3.93 2.62 -21.80
CA THR A 250 -3.49 3.76 -21.00
C THR A 250 -3.92 3.59 -19.56
N GLU A 251 -5.16 3.11 -19.32
CA GLU A 251 -5.65 2.77 -17.99
C GLU A 251 -4.77 1.70 -17.34
N ILE A 252 -4.44 0.62 -18.06
CA ILE A 252 -3.52 -0.43 -17.57
C ILE A 252 -2.15 0.15 -17.18
N ALA A 253 -1.60 1.04 -18.00
CA ALA A 253 -0.33 1.70 -17.69
C ALA A 253 -0.43 2.60 -16.45
N MET A 254 -1.53 3.35 -16.31
CA MET A 254 -1.80 4.19 -15.14
C MET A 254 -2.03 3.37 -13.88
N TRP A 255 -2.76 2.27 -13.95
CA TRP A 255 -2.98 1.36 -12.83
C TRP A 255 -1.67 0.86 -12.23
N TYR A 256 -0.70 0.54 -13.08
CA TYR A 256 0.62 0.15 -12.59
C TYR A 256 1.37 1.31 -11.92
N CYS A 257 1.22 2.54 -12.41
CA CYS A 257 1.75 3.73 -11.74
C CYS A 257 1.11 3.90 -10.35
N HIS A 258 -0.20 3.68 -10.22
CA HIS A 258 -0.94 3.84 -8.98
C HIS A 258 -0.51 2.83 -7.88
N ARG A 259 0.06 1.67 -8.25
CA ARG A 259 0.65 0.72 -7.28
C ARG A 259 1.67 1.38 -6.34
N TRP A 260 2.39 2.40 -6.80
CA TRP A 260 3.40 3.09 -5.97
C TRP A 260 2.83 3.75 -4.70
N ASN A 261 1.53 3.88 -4.58
CA ASN A 261 0.90 4.39 -3.37
C ASN A 261 1.12 3.47 -2.16
N ILE A 262 1.29 2.15 -2.36
CA ILE A 262 1.63 1.23 -1.27
C ILE A 262 3.01 1.53 -0.67
N GLU A 263 3.99 1.92 -1.50
CA GLU A 263 5.32 2.33 -1.03
C GLU A 263 5.25 3.64 -0.21
N SER A 264 4.38 4.57 -0.62
CA SER A 264 4.12 5.81 0.12
C SER A 264 3.45 5.52 1.47
N TRP A 265 2.55 4.54 1.50
CA TRP A 265 1.95 4.06 2.74
C TRP A 265 2.96 3.38 3.66
N PHE A 266 3.85 2.53 3.15
CA PHE A 266 4.95 1.98 3.95
C PHE A 266 5.85 3.06 4.55
N LYS A 267 6.15 4.13 3.83
CA LYS A 267 6.87 5.29 4.38
C LYS A 267 6.10 5.96 5.51
N LEU A 268 4.77 6.07 5.40
CA LEU A 268 3.91 6.61 6.44
C LEU A 268 3.92 5.71 7.69
N LEU A 269 3.90 4.39 7.53
CA LEU A 269 4.02 3.45 8.65
C LEU A 269 5.39 3.53 9.33
N LYS A 270 6.48 3.50 8.56
CA LYS A 270 7.86 3.40 9.08
C LYS A 270 8.39 4.70 9.66
N THR A 271 8.51 5.74 8.86
CA THR A 271 9.32 6.92 9.20
C THR A 271 8.51 8.19 9.34
N ASN A 272 7.55 8.41 8.47
CA ASN A 272 6.91 9.72 8.33
C ASN A 272 5.63 9.91 9.17
N GLY A 273 5.17 8.84 9.84
CA GLY A 273 3.94 8.86 10.60
C GLY A 273 4.00 8.01 11.87
N HIS A 274 3.68 6.72 11.75
CA HIS A 274 3.53 5.82 12.89
C HIS A 274 4.85 5.38 13.53
N GLN A 275 5.99 5.59 12.88
CA GLN A 275 7.33 5.24 13.36
C GLN A 275 7.43 3.76 13.80
N LEU A 276 6.92 2.85 12.97
CA LEU A 276 6.80 1.41 13.23
C LEU A 276 8.09 0.78 13.82
N GLU A 277 9.25 1.13 13.26
CA GLU A 277 10.55 0.58 13.70
C GLU A 277 11.01 1.09 15.07
N LYS A 278 10.24 1.98 15.71
CA LYS A 278 10.47 2.44 17.10
C LYS A 278 9.49 1.80 18.10
N TRP A 279 8.58 0.94 17.65
CA TRP A 279 7.59 0.33 18.52
C TRP A 279 8.23 -0.68 19.49
N GLN A 280 7.74 -0.68 20.75
CA GLN A 280 8.30 -1.47 21.83
C GLN A 280 7.60 -2.82 22.08
N GLN A 281 6.56 -3.17 21.30
CA GLN A 281 5.91 -4.46 21.39
C GLN A 281 6.93 -5.59 21.22
N THR A 282 6.80 -6.66 22.02
CA THR A 282 7.83 -7.69 22.17
C THR A 282 7.69 -8.85 21.18
N THR A 283 6.55 -9.00 20.50
CA THR A 283 6.28 -10.08 19.54
C THR A 283 5.66 -9.55 18.26
N GLY A 284 5.76 -10.33 17.18
CA GLY A 284 5.09 -10.05 15.91
C GLY A 284 3.59 -9.99 16.04
N GLU A 285 2.98 -10.82 16.92
CA GLU A 285 1.55 -10.76 17.23
C GLU A 285 1.13 -9.36 17.69
N LEU A 286 1.79 -8.85 18.71
CA LEU A 286 1.48 -7.53 19.28
C LEU A 286 1.75 -6.39 18.28
N ILE A 287 2.77 -6.56 17.44
CA ILE A 287 3.07 -5.62 16.36
C ILE A 287 1.95 -5.65 15.32
N LEU A 288 1.46 -6.82 14.92
CA LEU A 288 0.37 -6.92 13.95
C LEU A 288 -0.94 -6.34 14.52
N LYS A 289 -1.30 -6.62 15.79
CA LYS A 289 -2.45 -5.97 16.44
C LYS A 289 -2.37 -4.45 16.35
N ARG A 290 -1.20 -3.88 16.63
CA ARG A 290 -0.97 -2.43 16.54
C ARG A 290 -0.97 -1.92 15.09
N LEU A 291 -0.44 -2.69 14.14
CA LEU A 291 -0.46 -2.37 12.70
C LEU A 291 -1.88 -2.26 12.16
N ILE A 292 -2.78 -3.18 12.56
CA ILE A 292 -4.18 -3.13 12.16
C ILE A 292 -4.83 -1.83 12.65
N VAL A 293 -4.62 -1.45 13.90
CA VAL A 293 -5.15 -0.18 14.45
C VAL A 293 -4.55 1.04 13.72
N ALA A 294 -3.24 1.03 13.45
CA ALA A 294 -2.58 2.08 12.67
C ALA A 294 -3.13 2.17 11.23
N SER A 295 -3.51 1.04 10.63
CA SER A 295 -4.13 0.99 9.31
C SER A 295 -5.51 1.63 9.29
N VAL A 296 -6.33 1.41 10.33
CA VAL A 296 -7.61 2.11 10.51
C VAL A 296 -7.39 3.63 10.58
N ALA A 297 -6.45 4.08 11.41
CA ALA A 297 -6.12 5.51 11.52
C ALA A 297 -5.62 6.09 10.18
N THR A 298 -4.84 5.33 9.43
CA THR A 298 -4.36 5.73 8.10
C THR A 298 -5.51 5.90 7.11
N THR A 299 -6.50 5.00 7.14
CA THR A 299 -7.71 5.11 6.27
C THR A 299 -8.45 6.42 6.51
N LEU A 300 -8.60 6.83 7.77
CA LEU A 300 -9.24 8.11 8.10
C LEU A 300 -8.43 9.30 7.55
N VAL A 301 -7.10 9.21 7.57
CA VAL A 301 -6.23 10.24 6.98
C VAL A 301 -6.37 10.27 5.45
N PHE A 302 -6.46 9.11 4.78
CA PHE A 302 -6.71 9.04 3.35
C PHE A 302 -8.05 9.67 2.99
N LYS A 303 -9.12 9.29 3.70
CA LYS A 303 -10.45 9.86 3.48
C LYS A 303 -10.46 11.38 3.66
N LEU A 304 -9.84 11.90 4.72
CA LEU A 304 -9.71 13.34 4.94
C LEU A 304 -8.90 14.01 3.82
N TYR A 305 -7.83 13.37 3.34
CA TYR A 305 -6.99 13.92 2.27
C TYR A 305 -7.77 14.04 0.96
N SER A 306 -8.53 13.02 0.58
CA SER A 306 -9.31 12.96 -0.66
C SER A 306 -10.54 13.86 -0.65
N ASP A 307 -11.09 14.20 0.52
CA ASP A 307 -12.23 15.09 0.66
C ASP A 307 -11.84 16.51 0.19
N LYS A 308 -12.59 17.08 -0.76
CA LYS A 308 -12.35 18.41 -1.34
C LYS A 308 -13.33 19.47 -0.84
N SER A 309 -14.20 19.12 0.14
CA SER A 309 -15.14 20.06 0.76
C SER A 309 -14.42 21.24 1.43
N GLU A 310 -15.12 22.34 1.62
CA GLU A 310 -14.55 23.53 2.24
C GLU A 310 -14.16 23.26 3.70
N GLU A 311 -15.03 22.57 4.43
CA GLU A 311 -14.81 22.14 5.82
C GLU A 311 -13.60 21.23 5.95
N ALA A 312 -13.46 20.25 5.06
CA ALA A 312 -12.30 19.35 5.05
C ALA A 312 -11.02 20.13 4.76
N ASN A 313 -11.04 21.10 3.85
CA ASN A 313 -9.88 21.93 3.53
C ASN A 313 -9.47 22.84 4.70
N GLU A 314 -10.44 23.42 5.40
CA GLU A 314 -10.21 24.18 6.63
C GLU A 314 -9.56 23.29 7.70
N PHE A 315 -10.16 22.11 7.96
CA PHE A 315 -9.64 21.17 8.95
C PHE A 315 -8.24 20.65 8.59
N LYS A 316 -7.97 20.33 7.31
CA LYS A 316 -6.61 20.00 6.84
C LYS A 316 -5.62 21.11 7.12
N GLY A 317 -6.00 22.36 6.85
CA GLY A 317 -5.16 23.53 7.13
C GLY A 317 -4.83 23.68 8.62
N PHE A 318 -5.82 23.44 9.49
CA PHE A 318 -5.65 23.43 10.94
C PHE A 318 -4.69 22.31 11.40
N LEU A 319 -4.91 21.07 10.95
CA LEU A 319 -4.03 19.95 11.30
C LEU A 319 -2.58 20.17 10.84
N VAL A 320 -2.37 20.73 9.64
CA VAL A 320 -1.02 21.04 9.17
C VAL A 320 -0.31 22.03 10.09
N LYS A 321 -1.03 23.07 10.58
CA LYS A 321 -0.46 24.00 11.57
C LYS A 321 -0.09 23.30 12.89
N LEU A 322 -0.98 22.44 13.41
CA LEU A 322 -0.72 21.65 14.62
C LEU A 322 0.46 20.69 14.46
N SER A 323 0.71 20.18 13.26
CA SER A 323 1.81 19.24 13.02
C SER A 323 3.20 19.85 13.23
N GLY A 324 3.32 21.18 13.33
CA GLY A 324 4.59 21.92 13.35
C GLY A 324 5.39 21.79 12.05
N ARG A 325 4.84 21.15 11.02
CA ARG A 325 5.48 21.00 9.70
C ARG A 325 5.12 22.19 8.85
N LEU A 326 6.01 23.19 8.86
CA LEU A 326 5.88 24.38 8.00
C LEU A 326 5.85 23.93 6.54
N THR A 327 4.69 23.97 5.91
CA THR A 327 4.59 23.84 4.46
C THR A 327 4.96 25.20 3.86
N LYS A 328 5.97 25.21 2.97
CA LYS A 328 6.18 26.37 2.10
C LYS A 328 4.86 26.62 1.36
N ARG A 329 4.47 27.90 1.17
CA ARG A 329 3.17 28.32 0.57
C ARG A 329 2.75 27.58 -0.71
N SER A 330 3.67 26.91 -1.40
CA SER A 330 3.46 26.16 -2.65
C SER A 330 3.49 24.64 -2.50
N LYS A 331 3.68 24.06 -1.29
CA LYS A 331 3.74 22.61 -1.13
C LYS A 331 2.35 22.05 -0.78
N PRO A 332 1.92 20.96 -1.46
CA PRO A 332 0.65 20.33 -1.15
C PRO A 332 0.66 19.77 0.28
N VAL A 333 -0.52 19.68 0.86
CA VAL A 333 -0.76 18.94 2.11
C VAL A 333 -0.32 17.48 1.93
N THR A 334 0.32 16.89 2.95
CA THR A 334 0.79 15.50 2.90
C THR A 334 0.08 14.65 3.95
N HIS A 335 -0.14 13.36 3.66
CA HIS A 335 -0.70 12.41 4.63
C HIS A 335 0.07 12.41 5.96
N SER A 336 1.38 12.55 5.89
CA SER A 336 2.27 12.59 7.04
C SER A 336 2.07 13.84 7.91
N ALA A 337 1.78 15.00 7.32
CA ALA A 337 1.46 16.22 8.06
C ALA A 337 0.07 16.12 8.70
N LEU A 338 -0.92 15.59 7.97
CA LEU A 338 -2.26 15.36 8.50
C LEU A 338 -2.24 14.40 9.69
N LEU A 339 -1.55 13.25 9.56
CA LEU A 339 -1.44 12.28 10.65
C LEU A 339 -0.76 12.88 11.89
N ALA A 340 0.33 13.63 11.71
CA ALA A 340 1.01 14.28 12.83
C ALA A 340 0.12 15.33 13.52
N GLY A 341 -0.59 16.15 12.74
CA GLY A 341 -1.54 17.13 13.28
C GLY A 341 -2.73 16.49 13.97
N LEU A 342 -3.24 15.38 13.43
CA LEU A 342 -4.34 14.63 14.03
C LEU A 342 -3.93 14.07 15.41
N TRP A 343 -2.71 13.56 15.56
CA TRP A 343 -2.20 13.14 16.87
C TRP A 343 -2.20 14.27 17.89
N VAL A 344 -1.72 15.45 17.53
CA VAL A 344 -1.73 16.63 18.41
C VAL A 344 -3.16 17.03 18.73
N PHE A 345 -4.04 17.08 17.74
CA PHE A 345 -5.44 17.44 17.92
C PHE A 345 -6.17 16.50 18.90
N LEU A 346 -5.99 15.18 18.75
CA LEU A 346 -6.60 14.20 19.65
C LEU A 346 -6.08 14.34 21.09
N GLN A 347 -4.79 14.62 21.28
CA GLN A 347 -4.23 14.91 22.60
C GLN A 347 -4.82 16.19 23.20
N MET A 348 -5.02 17.24 22.39
CA MET A 348 -5.72 18.45 22.86
C MET A 348 -7.15 18.16 23.27
N CYS A 349 -7.91 17.37 22.50
CA CYS A 349 -9.26 16.96 22.86
C CYS A 349 -9.27 16.17 24.19
N GLU A 350 -8.31 15.27 24.41
CA GLU A 350 -8.19 14.52 25.64
C GLU A 350 -7.94 15.45 26.84
N VAL A 351 -7.06 16.42 26.71
CA VAL A 351 -6.80 17.44 27.77
C VAL A 351 -8.07 18.23 28.06
N LEU A 352 -8.76 18.73 27.03
CA LEU A 352 -9.99 19.53 27.20
C LEU A 352 -11.16 18.73 27.79
N ASN A 353 -11.19 17.40 27.58
CA ASN A 353 -12.20 16.53 28.18
C ASN A 353 -11.86 16.11 29.62
N THR A 354 -10.58 16.20 30.01
CA THR A 354 -10.09 15.71 31.32
C THR A 354 -10.00 16.84 32.35
N TYR A 355 -9.65 18.05 31.92
CA TYR A 355 -9.39 19.19 32.78
C TYR A 355 -10.35 20.34 32.51
N THR A 356 -10.73 21.06 33.58
CA THR A 356 -11.52 22.29 33.47
C THR A 356 -10.69 23.45 32.89
N THR A 357 -11.35 24.44 32.36
CA THR A 357 -10.70 25.66 31.85
C THR A 357 -9.87 26.37 32.94
N GLU A 358 -10.35 26.37 34.19
CA GLU A 358 -9.63 26.94 35.34
C GLU A 358 -8.33 26.18 35.61
N GLU A 359 -8.39 24.86 35.60
CA GLU A 359 -7.19 24.03 35.81
C GLU A 359 -6.16 24.24 34.70
N ILE A 360 -6.60 24.30 33.43
CA ILE A 360 -5.72 24.57 32.29
C ILE A 360 -5.06 25.94 32.41
N ASN A 361 -5.82 26.99 32.77
CA ASN A 361 -5.28 28.34 32.96
C ASN A 361 -4.28 28.39 34.13
N ARG A 362 -4.58 27.72 35.23
CA ARG A 362 -3.63 27.60 36.37
C ARG A 362 -2.31 26.94 35.94
N MET A 363 -2.37 25.85 35.16
CA MET A 363 -1.14 25.20 34.67
C MET A 363 -0.35 26.11 33.70
N LYS A 364 -1.05 26.92 32.92
CA LYS A 364 -0.47 27.92 32.01
C LYS A 364 0.31 29.01 32.81
N GLU A 365 -0.28 29.52 33.89
CA GLU A 365 0.34 30.50 34.78
C GLU A 365 1.57 29.92 35.49
N LEU A 366 1.45 28.70 36.03
CA LEU A 366 2.58 27.99 36.65
C LEU A 366 3.72 27.76 35.66
N ALA A 367 3.43 27.31 34.42
CA ALA A 367 4.44 27.13 33.40
C ALA A 367 5.12 28.46 33.02
N SER A 368 4.37 29.54 32.87
CA SER A 368 4.89 30.88 32.59
C SER A 368 5.81 31.39 33.70
N SER A 369 5.41 31.21 34.97
CA SER A 369 6.22 31.57 36.12
C SER A 369 7.51 30.75 36.22
N PHE A 370 7.42 29.44 35.95
CA PHE A 370 8.60 28.55 35.95
C PHE A 370 9.61 28.93 34.86
N PHE A 371 9.15 29.17 33.63
CA PHE A 371 10.07 29.54 32.53
C PHE A 371 10.61 30.97 32.65
N ALA A 372 9.89 31.91 33.27
CA ALA A 372 10.40 33.25 33.54
C ALA A 372 11.59 33.25 34.50
N GLN A 373 11.77 32.20 35.32
CA GLN A 373 12.91 32.02 36.20
C GLN A 373 14.17 31.45 35.53
N LEU A 374 14.03 30.97 34.28
CA LEU A 374 15.09 30.37 33.47
C LEU A 374 15.74 31.35 32.49
N VAL A 375 15.19 32.54 32.35
CA VAL A 375 15.68 33.66 31.50
C VAL A 375 16.24 34.75 32.44
#